data_49f3f3f02a50656f3f37ac8442febb0b
#
_entry.id   49f3f3f02a50656f3f37ac8442febb0b
#
_cell.length_a   1.000
_cell.length_b   1.000
_cell.length_c   1.000
_cell.angle_alpha   90.00
_cell.angle_beta   90.00
_cell.angle_gamma   90.00
#
_symmetry.space_group_name_H-M   'P 1'
#
loop_
_entity.id
_entity.type
_entity.pdbx_description
1 polymer ?
#
loop_
_entity_poly.entity_id
_entity_poly.type
_entity_poly.pdbx_seq_one_letter_code
_entity_poly.pdbx_strand_id
1 'polypeptide(L)'
;MKYWAVLLTVFNRKEKTLECLSRLFDQLPVEDLQIDVFLTDDGCTDGTAEAVENLFPSVQILKGNGDLFWNRGMLMAWKAAADSRDYDAYLWLNDDTFLYEETLTSLQRAVKDTEGKAIIVGATEDANHSKLTYGGRLREGMIPNPTGELRPVEYFNGNIVLVPQFVFRQLGYLDDYFTHSKGDFDYGLRAKKAGLQIYQIGKVLGECDEHPTIDKWCNPNVPFAQRWNMLHRPNGMPPRETFYFEKRHYGIIVACLHYLTVHIRCLFPKWWIRKQQPKRN
;
A
#
# COMPACT_ATOMS: atom_id res chain seq x y z
N MET A 1 -6.15 -19.46 19.11
CA MET A 1 -5.56 -19.51 17.76
C MET A 1 -6.24 -18.46 16.91
N LYS A 2 -5.47 -17.54 16.32
CA LYS A 2 -5.93 -16.49 15.39
C LYS A 2 -5.54 -16.87 13.97
N TYR A 3 -6.35 -16.48 13.01
CA TYR A 3 -6.11 -16.74 11.59
C TYR A 3 -6.03 -15.42 10.83
N TRP A 4 -4.92 -15.16 10.16
CA TRP A 4 -4.77 -14.00 9.30
C TRP A 4 -4.61 -14.42 7.84
N ALA A 5 -5.22 -13.66 6.93
CA ALA A 5 -4.92 -13.73 5.52
C ALA A 5 -3.86 -12.68 5.18
N VAL A 6 -2.75 -13.11 4.60
CA VAL A 6 -1.74 -12.21 4.04
C VAL A 6 -2.03 -12.03 2.56
N LEU A 7 -2.18 -10.79 2.12
CA LEU A 7 -2.61 -10.42 0.77
C LEU A 7 -1.46 -9.75 0.04
N LEU A 8 -1.10 -10.28 -1.12
CA LEU A 8 -0.06 -9.74 -2.00
C LEU A 8 -0.57 -9.64 -3.45
N THR A 9 0.05 -8.76 -4.22
CA THR A 9 -0.08 -8.73 -5.68
C THR A 9 1.29 -8.48 -6.30
N VAL A 10 1.58 -9.16 -7.40
CA VAL A 10 2.88 -9.12 -8.08
C VAL A 10 2.73 -8.96 -9.59
N PHE A 11 3.68 -8.24 -10.19
CA PHE A 11 3.86 -8.15 -11.63
C PHE A 11 5.35 -8.07 -11.99
N ASN A 12 5.93 -9.18 -12.50
CA ASN A 12 7.31 -9.26 -12.99
C ASN A 12 8.36 -8.78 -11.97
N ARG A 13 8.36 -9.36 -10.76
CA ARG A 13 9.29 -9.03 -9.65
C ARG A 13 9.75 -10.28 -8.91
N LYS A 14 10.12 -11.33 -9.63
CA LYS A 14 10.42 -12.65 -9.10
C LYS A 14 11.32 -12.62 -7.86
N GLU A 15 12.52 -12.02 -7.97
CA GLU A 15 13.50 -12.01 -6.88
C GLU A 15 12.97 -11.31 -5.63
N LYS A 16 12.32 -10.16 -5.81
CA LYS A 16 11.72 -9.41 -4.69
C LYS A 16 10.58 -10.17 -4.02
N THR A 17 9.71 -10.76 -4.82
CA THR A 17 8.58 -11.54 -4.31
C THR A 17 9.07 -12.75 -3.50
N LEU A 18 10.09 -13.46 -3.98
CA LEU A 18 10.65 -14.59 -3.25
C LEU A 18 11.32 -14.15 -1.94
N GLU A 19 12.07 -13.07 -1.93
CA GLU A 19 12.67 -12.49 -0.72
C GLU A 19 11.58 -12.03 0.27
N CYS A 20 10.54 -11.34 -0.20
CA CYS A 20 9.42 -10.91 0.63
C CYS A 20 8.72 -12.11 1.32
N LEU A 21 8.44 -13.16 0.55
CA LEU A 21 7.83 -14.37 1.09
C LEU A 21 8.77 -15.12 2.05
N SER A 22 10.06 -15.21 1.74
CA SER A 22 11.05 -15.79 2.66
C SER A 22 11.03 -15.07 4.00
N ARG A 23 11.16 -13.73 4.00
CA ARG A 23 11.13 -12.91 5.21
C ARG A 23 9.81 -13.04 6.00
N LEU A 24 8.71 -13.28 5.31
CA LEU A 24 7.42 -13.52 5.95
C LEU A 24 7.40 -14.91 6.63
N PHE A 25 7.78 -15.96 5.91
CA PHE A 25 7.74 -17.33 6.42
C PHE A 25 8.80 -17.63 7.47
N ASP A 26 9.96 -16.96 7.43
CA ASP A 26 11.03 -17.06 8.42
C ASP A 26 10.60 -16.59 9.82
N GLN A 27 9.49 -15.84 9.94
CA GLN A 27 8.92 -15.44 11.22
C GLN A 27 8.04 -16.52 11.88
N LEU A 28 7.75 -17.60 11.18
CA LEU A 28 6.91 -18.66 11.71
C LEU A 28 7.75 -19.74 12.43
N PRO A 29 7.20 -20.37 13.47
CA PRO A 29 5.86 -20.20 14.02
C PRO A 29 5.74 -18.96 14.93
N VAL A 30 4.56 -18.33 14.93
CA VAL A 30 4.18 -17.30 15.90
C VAL A 30 3.11 -17.90 16.84
N GLU A 31 3.27 -17.69 18.14
CA GLU A 31 2.35 -18.24 19.15
C GLU A 31 0.91 -17.74 18.89
N ASP A 32 -0.04 -18.66 18.93
CA ASP A 32 -1.47 -18.41 18.72
C ASP A 32 -1.85 -17.74 17.38
N LEU A 33 -0.97 -17.80 16.36
CA LEU A 33 -1.22 -17.24 15.04
C LEU A 33 -0.99 -18.29 13.93
N GLN A 34 -1.93 -18.38 13.00
CA GLN A 34 -1.77 -19.03 11.70
C GLN A 34 -2.00 -18.04 10.59
N ILE A 35 -1.26 -18.17 9.52
CA ILE A 35 -1.41 -17.35 8.32
C ILE A 35 -1.71 -18.20 7.10
N ASP A 36 -2.61 -17.70 6.25
CA ASP A 36 -2.80 -18.17 4.88
C ASP A 36 -2.40 -17.04 3.93
N VAL A 37 -1.65 -17.35 2.87
CA VAL A 37 -1.11 -16.33 1.97
C VAL A 37 -1.82 -16.40 0.62
N PHE A 38 -2.36 -15.28 0.16
CA PHE A 38 -3.05 -15.10 -1.12
C PHE A 38 -2.25 -14.13 -1.97
N LEU A 39 -1.73 -14.61 -3.09
CA LEU A 39 -0.91 -13.82 -4.01
C LEU A 39 -1.59 -13.72 -5.36
N THR A 40 -1.93 -12.51 -5.78
CA THR A 40 -2.40 -12.25 -7.14
C THR A 40 -1.20 -12.09 -8.07
N ASP A 41 -1.00 -13.07 -8.95
CA ASP A 41 -0.11 -12.97 -10.11
C ASP A 41 -0.83 -12.22 -11.22
N ASP A 42 -0.52 -10.94 -11.41
CA ASP A 42 -1.16 -10.09 -12.41
C ASP A 42 -0.52 -10.24 -13.81
N GLY A 43 -0.33 -11.49 -14.25
CA GLY A 43 0.19 -11.81 -15.57
C GLY A 43 1.70 -11.75 -15.66
N CYS A 44 2.42 -12.26 -14.66
CA CYS A 44 3.88 -12.37 -14.69
C CYS A 44 4.37 -13.25 -15.84
N THR A 45 5.46 -12.83 -16.46
CA THR A 45 6.13 -13.55 -17.56
C THR A 45 7.59 -13.89 -17.24
N ASP A 46 8.04 -13.58 -16.03
CA ASP A 46 9.42 -13.78 -15.55
C ASP A 46 9.60 -15.08 -14.74
N GLY A 47 8.56 -15.94 -14.70
CA GLY A 47 8.57 -17.17 -13.94
C GLY A 47 8.35 -16.97 -12.42
N THR A 48 7.73 -15.88 -12.01
CA THR A 48 7.41 -15.60 -10.59
C THR A 48 6.46 -16.68 -10.04
N ALA A 49 5.35 -16.97 -10.72
CA ALA A 49 4.34 -17.90 -10.22
C ALA A 49 4.92 -19.30 -10.00
N GLU A 50 5.63 -19.84 -10.98
CA GLU A 50 6.26 -21.16 -10.89
C GLU A 50 7.31 -21.23 -9.76
N ALA A 51 8.05 -20.15 -9.56
CA ALA A 51 9.05 -20.09 -8.47
C ALA A 51 8.38 -20.06 -7.09
N VAL A 52 7.27 -19.33 -6.95
CA VAL A 52 6.47 -19.29 -5.71
C VAL A 52 5.83 -20.64 -5.44
N GLU A 53 5.21 -21.30 -6.43
CA GLU A 53 4.63 -22.64 -6.29
C GLU A 53 5.66 -23.67 -5.81
N ASN A 54 6.88 -23.60 -6.32
CA ASN A 54 7.96 -24.53 -5.97
C ASN A 54 8.53 -24.29 -4.57
N LEU A 55 8.73 -23.04 -4.17
CA LEU A 55 9.40 -22.68 -2.90
C LEU A 55 8.42 -22.50 -1.74
N PHE A 56 7.20 -22.06 -2.02
CA PHE A 56 6.17 -21.75 -1.03
C PHE A 56 4.83 -22.41 -1.41
N PRO A 57 4.73 -23.76 -1.40
CA PRO A 57 3.55 -24.49 -1.90
C PRO A 57 2.26 -24.23 -1.12
N SER A 58 2.34 -23.59 0.04
CA SER A 58 1.17 -23.15 0.83
C SER A 58 0.59 -21.82 0.37
N VAL A 59 1.26 -21.07 -0.53
CA VAL A 59 0.76 -19.81 -1.08
C VAL A 59 -0.33 -20.11 -2.11
N GLN A 60 -1.48 -19.49 -1.93
CA GLN A 60 -2.59 -19.57 -2.90
C GLN A 60 -2.38 -18.52 -3.99
N ILE A 61 -2.04 -18.97 -5.19
CA ILE A 61 -1.80 -18.08 -6.34
C ILE A 61 -3.08 -17.90 -7.13
N LEU A 62 -3.46 -16.63 -7.31
CA LEU A 62 -4.61 -16.18 -8.09
C LEU A 62 -4.13 -15.56 -9.40
N LYS A 63 -4.68 -16.00 -10.53
CA LYS A 63 -4.28 -15.49 -11.84
C LYS A 63 -5.07 -14.22 -12.20
N GLY A 64 -4.37 -13.10 -12.32
CA GLY A 64 -4.85 -11.85 -12.87
C GLY A 64 -4.82 -11.83 -14.39
N ASN A 65 -5.13 -10.68 -14.98
CA ASN A 65 -5.20 -10.49 -16.44
C ASN A 65 -4.10 -9.57 -17.00
N GLY A 66 -3.18 -9.10 -16.16
CA GLY A 66 -2.09 -8.18 -16.52
C GLY A 66 -2.45 -6.69 -16.40
N ASP A 67 -3.70 -6.36 -16.04
CA ASP A 67 -4.21 -4.99 -15.95
C ASP A 67 -4.87 -4.67 -14.60
N LEU A 68 -4.64 -5.51 -13.58
CA LEU A 68 -5.19 -5.28 -12.24
C LEU A 68 -4.41 -4.21 -11.49
N PHE A 69 -3.12 -4.18 -11.65
CA PHE A 69 -2.20 -3.35 -10.87
C PHE A 69 -2.34 -3.60 -9.36
N TRP A 70 -1.83 -2.66 -8.53
CA TRP A 70 -1.79 -2.88 -7.10
C TRP A 70 -3.18 -2.99 -6.44
N ASN A 71 -4.04 -1.99 -6.64
CA ASN A 71 -5.29 -1.92 -5.89
C ASN A 71 -6.26 -3.05 -6.24
N ARG A 72 -6.44 -3.33 -7.54
CA ARG A 72 -7.35 -4.39 -7.98
C ARG A 72 -6.76 -5.78 -7.75
N GLY A 73 -5.42 -5.92 -7.84
CA GLY A 73 -4.74 -7.17 -7.49
C GLY A 73 -4.90 -7.49 -6.01
N MET A 74 -4.68 -6.51 -5.12
CA MET A 74 -4.94 -6.65 -3.68
C MET A 74 -6.41 -6.94 -3.38
N LEU A 75 -7.34 -6.29 -4.09
CA LEU A 75 -8.78 -6.55 -3.97
C LEU A 75 -9.13 -7.99 -4.38
N MET A 76 -8.51 -8.51 -5.44
CA MET A 76 -8.71 -9.90 -5.87
C MET A 76 -8.23 -10.88 -4.79
N ALA A 77 -7.04 -10.69 -4.26
CA ALA A 77 -6.52 -11.49 -3.15
C ALA A 77 -7.42 -11.42 -1.92
N TRP A 78 -7.92 -10.22 -1.58
CA TRP A 78 -8.79 -10.03 -0.43
C TRP A 78 -10.14 -10.72 -0.58
N LYS A 79 -10.78 -10.63 -1.75
CA LYS A 79 -12.03 -11.34 -2.02
C LYS A 79 -11.84 -12.85 -1.91
N ALA A 80 -10.80 -13.40 -2.53
CA ALA A 80 -10.51 -14.83 -2.44
C ALA A 80 -10.28 -15.30 -1.00
N ALA A 81 -9.55 -14.52 -0.21
CA ALA A 81 -9.35 -14.81 1.21
C ALA A 81 -10.68 -14.80 1.97
N ALA A 82 -11.48 -13.74 1.84
CA ALA A 82 -12.74 -13.60 2.55
C ALA A 82 -13.79 -14.67 2.15
N ASP A 83 -13.74 -15.14 0.91
CA ASP A 83 -14.62 -16.22 0.42
C ASP A 83 -14.16 -17.59 0.93
N SER A 84 -12.87 -17.77 1.30
CA SER A 84 -12.32 -19.06 1.74
C SER A 84 -12.63 -19.37 3.21
N ARG A 85 -12.59 -18.36 4.09
CA ARG A 85 -12.91 -18.47 5.51
C ARG A 85 -13.06 -17.10 6.18
N ASP A 86 -13.64 -17.11 7.39
CA ASP A 86 -13.62 -15.96 8.30
C ASP A 86 -12.24 -15.79 8.94
N TYR A 87 -11.46 -14.80 8.51
CA TYR A 87 -10.19 -14.42 9.12
C TYR A 87 -10.38 -13.40 10.23
N ASP A 88 -9.53 -13.49 11.28
CA ASP A 88 -9.49 -12.48 12.35
C ASP A 88 -8.92 -11.14 11.88
N ALA A 89 -8.03 -11.17 10.86
CA ALA A 89 -7.47 -9.98 10.23
C ALA A 89 -6.92 -10.28 8.82
N TYR A 90 -6.74 -9.21 8.04
CA TYR A 90 -6.15 -9.21 6.70
C TYR A 90 -4.90 -8.35 6.71
N LEU A 91 -3.74 -8.94 6.43
CA LEU A 91 -2.46 -8.26 6.32
C LEU A 91 -2.17 -7.93 4.85
N TRP A 92 -2.17 -6.66 4.49
CA TRP A 92 -1.65 -6.23 3.19
C TRP A 92 -0.13 -6.18 3.28
N LEU A 93 0.52 -6.81 2.33
CA LEU A 93 1.97 -6.83 2.22
C LEU A 93 2.37 -6.61 0.76
N ASN A 94 3.18 -5.60 0.50
CA ASN A 94 3.73 -5.41 -0.85
C ASN A 94 4.83 -6.43 -1.12
N ASP A 95 4.88 -6.91 -2.37
CA ASP A 95 5.83 -7.91 -2.87
C ASP A 95 7.31 -7.45 -2.87
N ASP A 96 7.55 -6.16 -2.61
CA ASP A 96 8.87 -5.53 -2.51
C ASP A 96 9.15 -4.94 -1.12
N THR A 97 8.40 -5.39 -0.11
CA THR A 97 8.58 -5.00 1.29
C THR A 97 9.17 -6.17 2.08
N PHE A 98 10.37 -5.97 2.62
CA PHE A 98 11.14 -7.01 3.32
C PHE A 98 10.97 -6.85 4.82
N LEU A 99 10.19 -7.74 5.41
CA LEU A 99 9.85 -7.68 6.83
C LEU A 99 11.09 -7.91 7.71
N TYR A 100 11.18 -7.16 8.80
CA TYR A 100 12.16 -7.40 9.86
C TYR A 100 11.65 -8.48 10.83
N GLU A 101 12.57 -9.05 11.60
CA GLU A 101 12.25 -10.02 12.64
C GLU A 101 11.16 -9.48 13.60
N GLU A 102 10.34 -10.37 14.12
CA GLU A 102 9.24 -10.05 15.06
C GLU A 102 8.14 -9.10 14.49
N THR A 103 8.07 -8.88 13.18
CA THR A 103 7.02 -8.03 12.61
C THR A 103 5.63 -8.61 12.87
N LEU A 104 5.41 -9.92 12.64
CA LEU A 104 4.11 -10.55 12.90
C LEU A 104 3.74 -10.50 14.38
N THR A 105 4.69 -10.76 15.28
CA THR A 105 4.48 -10.65 16.75
C THR A 105 4.14 -9.23 17.17
N SER A 106 4.78 -8.23 16.54
CA SER A 106 4.51 -6.82 16.82
C SER A 106 3.13 -6.38 16.38
N LEU A 107 2.71 -6.83 15.19
CA LEU A 107 1.37 -6.62 14.68
C LEU A 107 0.32 -7.29 15.57
N GLN A 108 0.58 -8.53 16.02
CA GLN A 108 -0.31 -9.27 16.92
C GLN A 108 -0.51 -8.55 18.26
N ARG A 109 0.59 -8.03 18.84
CA ARG A 109 0.53 -7.22 20.07
C ARG A 109 -0.31 -5.96 19.85
N ALA A 110 -0.07 -5.22 18.77
CA ALA A 110 -0.81 -4.00 18.47
C ALA A 110 -2.33 -4.25 18.26
N VAL A 111 -2.70 -5.37 17.63
CA VAL A 111 -4.11 -5.78 17.54
C VAL A 111 -4.70 -6.05 18.92
N LYS A 112 -3.95 -6.71 19.79
CA LYS A 112 -4.40 -6.99 21.16
C LYS A 112 -4.57 -5.68 21.96
N ASP A 113 -3.61 -4.77 21.87
CA ASP A 113 -3.63 -3.47 22.57
C ASP A 113 -4.79 -2.57 22.11
N THR A 114 -5.23 -2.73 20.86
CA THR A 114 -6.37 -2.01 20.27
C THR A 114 -7.68 -2.81 20.28
N GLU A 115 -7.73 -3.94 20.99
CA GLU A 115 -8.89 -4.86 21.05
C GLU A 115 -9.40 -5.29 19.65
N GLY A 116 -8.54 -5.28 18.64
CA GLY A 116 -8.90 -5.58 17.26
C GLY A 116 -9.83 -4.56 16.61
N LYS A 117 -9.93 -3.34 17.12
CA LYS A 117 -10.88 -2.30 16.66
C LYS A 117 -10.23 -1.19 15.82
N ALA A 118 -8.93 -1.28 15.56
CA ALA A 118 -8.18 -0.28 14.80
C ALA A 118 -7.38 -0.91 13.66
N ILE A 119 -7.12 -0.14 12.60
CA ILE A 119 -6.15 -0.48 11.57
C ILE A 119 -4.75 -0.30 12.14
N ILE A 120 -3.88 -1.27 11.93
CA ILE A 120 -2.48 -1.22 12.37
C ILE A 120 -1.57 -1.09 11.15
N VAL A 121 -0.68 -0.12 11.19
CA VAL A 121 0.22 0.23 10.08
C VAL A 121 1.67 0.04 10.52
N GLY A 122 2.46 -0.65 9.72
CA GLY A 122 3.90 -0.74 9.86
C GLY A 122 4.61 0.40 9.10
N ALA A 123 5.65 0.98 9.71
CA ALA A 123 6.57 1.85 9.00
C ALA A 123 7.69 1.05 8.34
N THR A 124 8.13 1.49 7.15
CA THR A 124 9.31 0.95 6.47
C THR A 124 10.39 2.03 6.31
N GLU A 125 11.61 1.59 6.11
CA GLU A 125 12.76 2.45 5.81
C GLU A 125 13.45 2.00 4.51
N ASP A 126 14.38 2.81 4.01
CA ASP A 126 15.20 2.47 2.84
C ASP A 126 16.31 1.46 3.21
N ALA A 127 16.87 0.77 2.20
CA ALA A 127 17.94 -0.23 2.37
C ALA A 127 19.20 0.29 3.08
N ASN A 128 19.38 1.61 3.17
CA ASN A 128 20.49 2.23 3.88
C ASN A 128 20.12 2.62 5.33
N HIS A 129 18.92 2.32 5.80
CA HIS A 129 18.39 2.72 7.11
C HIS A 129 18.49 4.24 7.38
N SER A 130 18.40 5.04 6.32
CA SER A 130 18.67 6.48 6.39
C SER A 130 17.40 7.31 6.58
N LYS A 131 16.25 6.79 6.15
CA LYS A 131 14.97 7.49 6.23
C LYS A 131 13.78 6.54 6.18
N LEU A 132 12.67 6.97 6.78
CA LEU A 132 11.38 6.31 6.60
C LEU A 132 10.86 6.53 5.17
N THR A 133 10.32 5.47 4.56
CA THR A 133 9.83 5.48 3.18
C THR A 133 8.31 5.43 3.11
N TYR A 134 7.70 4.45 3.78
CA TYR A 134 6.25 4.25 3.82
C TYR A 134 5.76 4.01 5.25
N GLY A 135 4.45 4.20 5.47
CA GLY A 135 3.84 4.02 6.78
C GLY A 135 2.53 4.78 6.92
N GLY A 136 2.15 5.02 8.17
CA GLY A 136 1.07 5.92 8.52
C GLY A 136 1.40 7.36 8.17
N ARG A 137 0.37 8.16 7.85
CA ARG A 137 0.54 9.56 7.46
C ARG A 137 -0.22 10.47 8.42
N LEU A 138 0.44 11.51 8.89
CA LEU A 138 -0.20 12.62 9.59
C LEU A 138 -0.98 13.48 8.60
N ARG A 139 -1.77 14.44 9.10
CA ARG A 139 -2.58 15.33 8.26
C ARG A 139 -1.76 16.07 7.22
N GLU A 140 -0.52 16.43 7.55
CA GLU A 140 0.44 17.11 6.68
C GLU A 140 1.12 16.17 5.66
N GLY A 141 0.81 14.89 5.70
CA GLY A 141 1.36 13.87 4.81
C GLY A 141 2.71 13.29 5.24
N MET A 142 3.27 13.73 6.36
CA MET A 142 4.51 13.19 6.91
C MET A 142 4.29 11.83 7.58
N ILE A 143 5.29 10.96 7.51
CA ILE A 143 5.34 9.72 8.29
C ILE A 143 5.85 10.06 9.69
N PRO A 144 5.12 9.74 10.76
CA PRO A 144 5.62 9.98 12.12
C PRO A 144 6.79 9.05 12.44
N ASN A 145 7.83 9.61 13.07
CA ASN A 145 8.93 8.80 13.57
C ASN A 145 8.44 7.78 14.61
N PRO A 146 8.91 6.53 14.56
CA PRO A 146 8.65 5.53 15.57
C PRO A 146 9.20 5.98 16.94
N THR A 147 8.39 5.84 18.01
CA THR A 147 8.73 6.29 19.37
C THR A 147 8.60 5.18 20.42
N GLY A 148 8.42 3.94 20.00
CA GLY A 148 8.16 2.79 20.88
C GLY A 148 6.68 2.53 21.13
N GLU A 149 5.79 3.51 20.93
CA GLU A 149 4.36 3.42 21.20
C GLU A 149 3.52 3.49 19.94
N LEU A 150 2.27 3.01 20.00
CA LEU A 150 1.30 3.17 18.95
C LEU A 150 0.98 4.66 18.73
N ARG A 151 1.09 5.14 17.50
CA ARG A 151 0.84 6.53 17.17
C ARG A 151 -0.36 6.68 16.24
N PRO A 152 -1.38 7.51 16.61
CA PRO A 152 -2.51 7.76 15.73
C PRO A 152 -2.08 8.45 14.45
N VAL A 153 -2.66 8.03 13.32
CA VAL A 153 -2.43 8.59 11.98
C VAL A 153 -3.74 8.84 11.26
N GLU A 154 -3.70 9.62 10.16
CA GLU A 154 -4.90 10.00 9.42
C GLU A 154 -5.21 9.04 8.26
N TYR A 155 -4.18 8.57 7.58
CA TYR A 155 -4.22 7.62 6.48
C TYR A 155 -2.86 6.91 6.37
N PHE A 156 -2.63 6.08 5.37
CA PHE A 156 -1.42 5.26 5.30
C PHE A 156 -1.09 4.81 3.89
N ASN A 157 0.16 4.37 3.68
CA ASN A 157 0.59 3.59 2.53
C ASN A 157 0.34 2.09 2.76
N GLY A 158 -0.01 1.37 1.71
CA GLY A 158 -0.43 -0.03 1.74
C GLY A 158 0.68 -1.08 1.86
N ASN A 159 1.90 -0.72 2.30
CA ASN A 159 3.05 -1.64 2.34
C ASN A 159 2.95 -2.73 3.42
N ILE A 160 2.63 -2.34 4.66
CA ILE A 160 2.39 -3.23 5.80
C ILE A 160 1.16 -2.70 6.53
N VAL A 161 -0.01 -3.28 6.28
CA VAL A 161 -1.26 -2.82 6.88
C VAL A 161 -2.09 -4.00 7.35
N LEU A 162 -2.36 -4.06 8.64
CA LEU A 162 -3.22 -5.08 9.21
C LEU A 162 -4.62 -4.51 9.46
N VAL A 163 -5.61 -5.08 8.79
CA VAL A 163 -7.02 -4.72 8.89
C VAL A 163 -7.76 -5.82 9.67
N PRO A 164 -8.09 -5.61 10.95
CA PRO A 164 -8.88 -6.57 11.72
C PRO A 164 -10.28 -6.79 11.13
N GLN A 165 -10.84 -7.98 11.38
CA GLN A 165 -12.17 -8.35 10.87
C GLN A 165 -13.26 -7.34 11.28
N PHE A 166 -13.17 -6.78 12.50
CA PHE A 166 -14.10 -5.73 12.95
C PHE A 166 -14.12 -4.53 12.01
N VAL A 167 -12.94 -4.06 11.59
CA VAL A 167 -12.80 -2.95 10.64
C VAL A 167 -13.31 -3.34 9.26
N PHE A 168 -12.93 -4.52 8.77
CA PHE A 168 -13.38 -5.04 7.48
C PHE A 168 -14.91 -5.14 7.40
N ARG A 169 -15.56 -5.63 8.44
CA ARG A 169 -17.03 -5.72 8.47
C ARG A 169 -17.73 -4.35 8.39
N GLN A 170 -17.08 -3.27 8.82
CA GLN A 170 -17.64 -1.92 8.76
C GLN A 170 -17.34 -1.21 7.44
N LEU A 171 -16.14 -1.39 6.87
CA LEU A 171 -15.70 -0.66 5.70
C LEU A 171 -15.83 -1.42 4.38
N GLY A 172 -15.85 -2.76 4.47
CA GLY A 172 -15.72 -3.62 3.29
C GLY A 172 -14.31 -3.58 2.70
N TYR A 173 -14.27 -3.82 1.42
CA TYR A 173 -13.04 -3.95 0.62
C TYR A 173 -12.44 -2.60 0.20
N LEU A 174 -11.26 -2.69 -0.44
CA LEU A 174 -10.73 -1.63 -1.30
C LEU A 174 -11.77 -1.26 -2.38
N ASP A 175 -11.80 0.01 -2.77
CA ASP A 175 -12.68 0.47 -3.85
C ASP A 175 -12.06 0.10 -5.22
N ASP A 176 -12.79 -0.66 -6.03
CA ASP A 176 -12.35 -1.14 -7.35
C ASP A 176 -12.29 -0.04 -8.42
N TYR A 177 -12.81 1.14 -8.12
CA TYR A 177 -12.65 2.32 -8.98
C TYR A 177 -11.19 2.69 -9.16
N PHE A 178 -10.37 2.50 -8.12
CA PHE A 178 -8.93 2.72 -8.19
C PHE A 178 -8.24 1.51 -8.82
N THR A 179 -7.32 1.78 -9.74
CA THR A 179 -6.55 0.71 -10.39
C THR A 179 -5.24 0.44 -9.66
N HIS A 180 -4.45 1.49 -9.38
CA HIS A 180 -3.13 1.37 -8.76
C HIS A 180 -3.00 2.24 -7.51
N SER A 181 -2.93 3.54 -7.68
CA SER A 181 -2.69 4.51 -6.60
C SER A 181 -3.98 4.92 -5.90
N LYS A 182 -3.85 5.48 -4.70
CA LYS A 182 -4.92 6.08 -3.88
C LYS A 182 -5.91 5.12 -3.21
N GLY A 183 -5.91 3.83 -3.55
CA GLY A 183 -6.82 2.87 -2.91
C GLY A 183 -6.54 2.72 -1.41
N ASP A 184 -5.27 2.70 -1.02
CA ASP A 184 -4.79 2.70 0.36
C ASP A 184 -5.15 3.99 1.11
N PHE A 185 -4.93 5.14 0.50
CA PHE A 185 -5.30 6.45 1.04
C PHE A 185 -6.83 6.58 1.19
N ASP A 186 -7.59 6.13 0.17
CA ASP A 186 -9.05 6.11 0.21
C ASP A 186 -9.55 5.25 1.35
N TYR A 187 -8.97 4.07 1.54
CA TYR A 187 -9.37 3.15 2.61
C TYR A 187 -9.13 3.77 4.00
N GLY A 188 -7.95 4.35 4.22
CA GLY A 188 -7.62 5.05 5.45
C GLY A 188 -8.56 6.23 5.73
N LEU A 189 -8.81 7.07 4.73
CA LEU A 189 -9.71 8.22 4.89
C LEU A 189 -11.18 7.80 5.07
N ARG A 190 -11.63 6.68 4.46
CA ARG A 190 -12.95 6.09 4.75
C ARG A 190 -13.04 5.60 6.19
N ALA A 191 -11.98 4.96 6.70
CA ALA A 191 -11.90 4.51 8.07
C ALA A 191 -12.06 5.68 9.06
N LYS A 192 -11.33 6.77 8.84
CA LYS A 192 -11.44 7.99 9.66
C LYS A 192 -12.85 8.59 9.60
N LYS A 193 -13.47 8.66 8.43
CA LYS A 193 -14.86 9.15 8.28
C LYS A 193 -15.87 8.27 9.01
N ALA A 194 -15.61 6.97 9.12
CA ALA A 194 -16.42 6.02 9.87
C ALA A 194 -16.14 6.03 11.39
N GLY A 195 -15.25 6.89 11.87
CA GLY A 195 -14.86 6.99 13.29
C GLY A 195 -13.88 5.90 13.76
N LEU A 196 -13.33 5.11 12.83
CA LEU A 196 -12.35 4.07 13.13
C LEU A 196 -10.97 4.68 13.40
N GLN A 197 -10.22 4.04 14.30
CA GLN A 197 -8.85 4.46 14.62
C GLN A 197 -7.84 3.78 13.69
N ILE A 198 -6.75 4.48 13.42
CA ILE A 198 -5.60 3.98 12.66
C ILE A 198 -4.35 4.29 13.48
N TYR A 199 -3.52 3.29 13.73
CA TYR A 199 -2.28 3.47 14.47
C TYR A 199 -1.09 2.95 13.68
N GLN A 200 -0.02 3.74 13.66
CA GLN A 200 1.30 3.25 13.25
C GLN A 200 2.01 2.65 14.45
N ILE A 201 2.67 1.50 14.25
CA ILE A 201 3.51 0.86 15.28
C ILE A 201 4.74 1.72 15.56
N GLY A 202 5.13 1.78 16.82
CA GLY A 202 6.24 2.61 17.30
C GLY A 202 7.64 2.11 16.94
N LYS A 203 7.78 1.15 16.02
CA LYS A 203 9.06 0.68 15.46
C LYS A 203 8.95 0.50 13.95
N VAL A 204 10.11 0.49 13.26
CA VAL A 204 10.19 0.13 11.85
C VAL A 204 9.99 -1.39 11.74
N LEU A 205 9.16 -1.82 10.77
CA LEU A 205 8.80 -3.22 10.61
C LEU A 205 9.38 -3.87 9.35
N GLY A 206 10.04 -3.11 8.50
CA GLY A 206 10.62 -3.66 7.30
C GLY A 206 11.32 -2.61 6.44
N GLU A 207 11.92 -3.11 5.38
CA GLU A 207 12.63 -2.34 4.37
C GLU A 207 11.81 -2.28 3.09
N CYS A 208 11.73 -1.11 2.49
CA CYS A 208 11.18 -0.90 1.16
C CYS A 208 11.72 0.40 0.58
N ASP A 209 12.40 0.35 -0.54
CA ASP A 209 12.95 1.52 -1.19
C ASP A 209 11.86 2.47 -1.72
N GLU A 210 12.14 3.75 -1.61
CA GLU A 210 11.24 4.79 -2.11
C GLU A 210 11.29 4.89 -3.64
N HIS A 211 10.14 5.15 -4.25
CA HIS A 211 10.09 5.47 -5.67
C HIS A 211 10.72 6.84 -5.97
N PRO A 212 11.19 7.10 -7.22
CA PRO A 212 11.82 8.36 -7.59
C PRO A 212 10.96 9.59 -7.23
N THR A 213 11.60 10.63 -6.67
CA THR A 213 10.95 11.86 -6.17
C THR A 213 10.22 12.68 -7.24
N ILE A 214 10.57 12.51 -8.52
CA ILE A 214 9.90 13.21 -9.62
C ILE A 214 9.26 12.21 -10.56
N ASP A 215 7.94 12.19 -10.52
CA ASP A 215 7.16 11.33 -11.42
C ASP A 215 7.41 11.66 -12.89
N LYS A 216 7.52 10.64 -13.72
CA LYS A 216 7.75 10.78 -15.17
C LYS A 216 6.72 11.65 -15.87
N TRP A 217 5.45 11.64 -15.41
CA TRP A 217 4.37 12.43 -16.02
C TRP A 217 4.53 13.95 -15.86
N CYS A 218 5.34 14.41 -14.90
CA CYS A 218 5.61 15.84 -14.68
C CYS A 218 7.11 16.19 -14.72
N ASN A 219 7.96 15.28 -15.22
CA ASN A 219 9.39 15.53 -15.37
C ASN A 219 9.67 16.37 -16.62
N PRO A 220 10.31 17.56 -16.51
CA PRO A 220 10.60 18.45 -17.64
C PRO A 220 11.58 17.85 -18.66
N ASN A 221 12.36 16.84 -18.28
CA ASN A 221 13.31 16.16 -19.17
C ASN A 221 12.65 15.05 -20.02
N VAL A 222 11.37 14.76 -19.78
CA VAL A 222 10.59 13.77 -20.53
C VAL A 222 9.76 14.51 -21.59
N PRO A 223 9.72 14.04 -22.87
CA PRO A 223 8.90 14.63 -23.92
C PRO A 223 7.41 14.68 -23.57
N PHE A 224 6.69 15.72 -24.01
CA PHE A 224 5.28 15.92 -23.66
C PHE A 224 4.40 14.70 -23.98
N ALA A 225 4.51 14.10 -25.15
CA ALA A 225 3.71 12.94 -25.50
C ALA A 225 3.89 11.76 -24.54
N GLN A 226 5.12 11.54 -24.06
CA GLN A 226 5.40 10.52 -23.07
C GLN A 226 4.83 10.91 -21.69
N ARG A 227 4.98 12.18 -21.27
CA ARG A 227 4.38 12.68 -20.03
C ARG A 227 2.87 12.52 -20.03
N TRP A 228 2.22 12.86 -21.15
CA TRP A 228 0.76 12.73 -21.31
C TRP A 228 0.31 11.28 -21.19
N ASN A 229 1.00 10.36 -21.87
CA ASN A 229 0.72 8.93 -21.75
C ASN A 229 0.92 8.43 -20.30
N MET A 230 2.02 8.84 -19.64
CA MET A 230 2.29 8.45 -18.26
C MET A 230 1.29 9.04 -17.26
N LEU A 231 0.80 10.26 -17.49
CA LEU A 231 -0.24 10.86 -16.67
C LEU A 231 -1.50 10.00 -16.60
N HIS A 232 -1.90 9.39 -17.72
CA HIS A 232 -3.14 8.62 -17.83
C HIS A 232 -2.98 7.13 -17.50
N ARG A 233 -1.76 6.65 -17.26
CA ARG A 233 -1.54 5.27 -16.82
C ARG A 233 -1.92 5.08 -15.34
N PRO A 234 -2.36 3.88 -14.95
CA PRO A 234 -2.70 3.58 -13.55
C PRO A 234 -1.59 3.89 -12.55
N ASN A 235 -0.34 3.59 -12.91
CA ASN A 235 0.86 3.88 -12.10
C ASN A 235 1.44 5.30 -12.31
N GLY A 236 0.68 6.19 -12.97
CA GLY A 236 0.99 7.61 -13.09
C GLY A 236 0.18 8.44 -12.10
N MET A 237 -0.56 9.42 -12.64
CA MET A 237 -1.50 10.24 -11.86
C MET A 237 -2.84 10.33 -12.62
N PRO A 238 -3.57 9.20 -12.80
CA PRO A 238 -4.76 9.16 -13.68
C PRO A 238 -5.79 10.22 -13.27
N PRO A 239 -6.10 11.21 -14.14
CA PRO A 239 -6.89 12.37 -13.73
C PRO A 239 -8.30 12.01 -13.26
N ARG A 240 -8.91 10.95 -13.83
CA ARG A 240 -10.26 10.50 -13.45
C ARG A 240 -10.29 9.91 -12.03
N GLU A 241 -9.33 9.04 -11.70
CA GLU A 241 -9.24 8.43 -10.37
C GLU A 241 -8.85 9.50 -9.34
N THR A 242 -7.94 10.41 -9.70
CA THR A 242 -7.58 11.56 -8.87
C THR A 242 -8.78 12.44 -8.58
N PHE A 243 -9.57 12.79 -9.60
CA PHE A 243 -10.79 13.57 -9.43
C PHE A 243 -11.82 12.88 -8.53
N TYR A 244 -12.01 11.56 -8.71
CA TYR A 244 -12.93 10.78 -7.88
C TYR A 244 -12.51 10.78 -6.41
N PHE A 245 -11.23 10.53 -6.13
CA PHE A 245 -10.64 10.59 -4.80
C PHE A 245 -10.81 11.97 -4.16
N GLU A 246 -10.42 13.02 -4.85
CA GLU A 246 -10.49 14.41 -4.37
C GLU A 246 -11.93 14.83 -4.09
N LYS A 247 -12.87 14.50 -4.99
CA LYS A 247 -14.29 14.77 -4.80
C LYS A 247 -14.83 14.10 -3.54
N ARG A 248 -14.47 12.83 -3.30
CA ARG A 248 -14.92 12.05 -2.14
C ARG A 248 -14.41 12.60 -0.82
N HIS A 249 -13.15 13.02 -0.79
CA HIS A 249 -12.47 13.36 0.47
C HIS A 249 -12.37 14.85 0.74
N TYR A 250 -12.23 15.68 -0.30
CA TYR A 250 -11.98 17.13 -0.18
C TYR A 250 -13.05 18.01 -0.85
N GLY A 251 -14.00 17.41 -1.55
CA GLY A 251 -15.11 18.10 -2.19
C GLY A 251 -14.88 18.48 -3.65
N ILE A 252 -15.97 18.85 -4.33
CA ILE A 252 -15.99 19.04 -5.79
C ILE A 252 -15.09 20.20 -6.26
N ILE A 253 -15.01 21.28 -5.49
CA ILE A 253 -14.20 22.46 -5.85
C ILE A 253 -12.73 22.10 -5.90
N VAL A 254 -12.23 21.40 -4.86
CA VAL A 254 -10.84 20.93 -4.79
C VAL A 254 -10.55 19.96 -5.93
N ALA A 255 -11.47 19.03 -6.19
CA ALA A 255 -11.34 18.07 -7.29
C ALA A 255 -11.23 18.75 -8.66
N CYS A 256 -12.05 19.77 -8.94
CA CYS A 256 -11.99 20.53 -10.18
C CYS A 256 -10.65 21.30 -10.31
N LEU A 257 -10.21 21.95 -9.24
CA LEU A 257 -8.95 22.69 -9.23
C LEU A 257 -7.75 21.77 -9.45
N HIS A 258 -7.71 20.62 -8.76
CA HIS A 258 -6.62 19.66 -8.92
C HIS A 258 -6.65 18.98 -10.29
N TYR A 259 -7.83 18.67 -10.82
CA TYR A 259 -7.97 18.15 -12.18
C TYR A 259 -7.32 19.09 -13.21
N LEU A 260 -7.58 20.40 -13.13
CA LEU A 260 -6.97 21.40 -14.00
C LEU A 260 -5.46 21.51 -13.76
N THR A 261 -5.03 21.61 -12.49
CA THR A 261 -3.61 21.80 -12.16
C THR A 261 -2.73 20.61 -12.52
N VAL A 262 -3.24 19.38 -12.46
CA VAL A 262 -2.52 18.18 -12.91
C VAL A 262 -2.23 18.26 -14.42
N HIS A 263 -3.18 18.68 -15.25
CA HIS A 263 -2.97 18.86 -16.69
C HIS A 263 -2.00 20.01 -16.98
N ILE A 264 -2.16 21.15 -16.29
CA ILE A 264 -1.22 22.29 -16.42
C ILE A 264 0.20 21.88 -16.02
N ARG A 265 0.36 21.10 -14.96
CA ARG A 265 1.65 20.59 -14.52
C ARG A 265 2.28 19.63 -15.53
N CYS A 266 1.49 18.79 -16.18
CA CYS A 266 1.94 17.92 -17.27
C CYS A 266 2.38 18.74 -18.49
N LEU A 267 1.64 19.80 -18.85
CA LEU A 267 1.96 20.68 -19.99
C LEU A 267 3.21 21.56 -19.72
N PHE A 268 3.30 22.15 -18.54
CA PHE A 268 4.31 23.14 -18.14
C PHE A 268 5.08 22.73 -16.87
N PRO A 269 5.78 21.58 -16.84
CA PRO A 269 6.39 21.05 -15.62
C PRO A 269 7.46 21.98 -15.02
N LYS A 270 8.18 22.77 -15.86
CA LYS A 270 9.20 23.71 -15.40
C LYS A 270 8.65 24.81 -14.50
N TRP A 271 7.39 25.22 -14.65
CA TRP A 271 6.76 26.22 -13.80
C TRP A 271 6.55 25.72 -12.36
N TRP A 272 6.34 24.39 -12.21
CA TRP A 272 6.07 23.77 -10.92
C TRP A 272 7.35 23.48 -10.12
N ILE A 273 8.41 23.03 -10.78
CA ILE A 273 9.69 22.72 -10.13
C ILE A 273 10.35 23.98 -9.55
N ARG A 274 10.23 25.12 -10.21
CA ARG A 274 10.73 26.41 -9.69
C ARG A 274 10.09 26.82 -8.36
N LYS A 275 8.89 26.36 -8.05
CA LYS A 275 8.19 26.65 -6.78
C LYS A 275 8.59 25.71 -5.64
N GLN A 276 9.20 24.58 -5.94
CA GLN A 276 9.60 23.57 -4.94
C GLN A 276 11.08 23.71 -4.50
N GLN A 277 11.87 24.50 -5.20
CA GLN A 277 13.22 24.80 -4.73
C GLN A 277 13.11 25.78 -3.54
N PRO A 278 13.71 25.45 -2.36
CA PRO A 278 13.83 26.40 -1.28
C PRO A 278 14.54 27.65 -1.83
N LYS A 279 14.02 28.84 -1.51
CA LYS A 279 14.73 30.09 -1.82
C LYS A 279 16.13 29.94 -1.24
N ARG A 280 17.15 29.90 -2.09
CA ARG A 280 18.54 30.07 -1.66
C ARG A 280 18.61 31.47 -1.06
N ASN A 281 18.75 31.54 0.27
CA ASN A 281 19.22 32.75 0.96
C ASN A 281 20.71 32.90 0.69
#